data_c2405f120872824669caff3e933af046
#
_entry.id   c2405f120872824669caff3e933af046
#
_cell.length_a   1.000
_cell.length_b   1.000
_cell.length_c   1.000
_cell.angle_alpha   90.00
_cell.angle_beta   90.00
_cell.angle_gamma   90.00
#
_symmetry.space_group_name_H-M   'P 1'
#
loop_
_entity.id
_entity.type
_entity.pdbx_description
1 polymer ?
#
loop_
_entity_poly.entity_id
_entity_poly.type
_entity_poly.pdbx_seq_one_letter_code
_entity_poly.pdbx_strand_id
1 'polypeptide(L)'
;MNKKICVLAGPASKDLAKNVSKILNAELIDVELKIFPDGESKIKIDGDLDGKFAIIVQSTYPPVDAHLMQSLFMVSKAKKMGASVCATIPYLAYARQDKEFLKGEAVSMELVGSLFNSSGAKYVITVDVHSQMALSYFKVQAYNVSAVPLLANYFKSQKLFQPLAVSPDAGGSARAKEFAKVVGTSSIALPKVRDKKTGEVKIDPDAPELKAAIGRDVILIDDMISTGGSIIKATEVLVKVGCKKVFVACTHPLLLNGALDKIMDAGASEVVGTNTVPSQVSKVDVAPAICDQVSKL
;
A
#
# COMPACT_ATOMS: atom_id res chain seq x y z
N MET A 1 30.70 12.96 -4.05
CA MET A 1 31.08 11.59 -3.62
C MET A 1 29.84 10.74 -3.65
N ASN A 2 29.81 9.70 -4.51
CA ASN A 2 28.71 8.71 -4.50
C ASN A 2 28.72 7.99 -3.15
N LYS A 3 27.73 8.25 -2.30
CA LYS A 3 27.59 7.51 -1.04
C LYS A 3 27.30 6.05 -1.35
N LYS A 4 28.04 5.13 -0.69
CA LYS A 4 27.69 3.70 -0.78
C LYS A 4 26.27 3.50 -0.25
N ILE A 5 25.45 2.80 -1.02
CA ILE A 5 24.08 2.46 -0.62
C ILE A 5 24.09 1.13 0.12
N CYS A 6 23.31 1.03 1.18
CA CYS A 6 22.97 -0.25 1.81
C CYS A 6 21.46 -0.31 2.09
N VAL A 7 20.91 -1.51 2.14
CA VAL A 7 19.48 -1.77 2.40
C VAL A 7 19.38 -2.53 3.71
N LEU A 8 18.59 -2.01 4.65
CA LEU A 8 18.28 -2.66 5.90
C LEU A 8 16.94 -3.40 5.77
N ALA A 9 16.99 -4.71 6.00
CA ALA A 9 15.82 -5.58 5.92
C ALA A 9 15.00 -5.51 7.20
N GLY A 10 14.01 -4.62 7.23
CA GLY A 10 13.08 -4.55 8.35
C GLY A 10 12.30 -5.87 8.53
N PRO A 11 12.02 -6.27 9.79
CA PRO A 11 11.40 -7.55 10.10
C PRO A 11 10.09 -7.84 9.35
N ALA A 12 9.29 -6.79 9.08
CA ALA A 12 8.02 -6.90 8.37
C ALA A 12 8.16 -6.90 6.83
N SER A 13 9.37 -6.70 6.26
CA SER A 13 9.54 -6.50 4.81
C SER A 13 10.83 -7.13 4.26
N LYS A 14 11.25 -8.26 4.82
CA LYS A 14 12.55 -8.90 4.48
C LYS A 14 12.68 -9.22 2.99
N ASP A 15 11.65 -9.83 2.39
CA ASP A 15 11.69 -10.22 0.97
C ASP A 15 11.69 -8.99 0.06
N LEU A 16 10.89 -7.98 0.38
CA LEU A 16 10.89 -6.72 -0.37
C LEU A 16 12.24 -6.01 -0.26
N ALA A 17 12.84 -5.94 0.93
CA ALA A 17 14.17 -5.38 1.14
C ALA A 17 15.24 -6.11 0.32
N LYS A 18 15.18 -7.44 0.25
CA LYS A 18 16.05 -8.27 -0.59
C LYS A 18 15.90 -7.94 -2.08
N ASN A 19 14.67 -7.72 -2.55
CA ASN A 19 14.43 -7.34 -3.95
C ASN A 19 14.94 -5.93 -4.23
N VAL A 20 14.72 -4.96 -3.33
CA VAL A 20 15.27 -3.61 -3.42
C VAL A 20 16.80 -3.64 -3.47
N SER A 21 17.45 -4.40 -2.58
CA SER A 21 18.91 -4.57 -2.55
C SER A 21 19.45 -5.12 -3.87
N LYS A 22 18.80 -6.13 -4.45
CA LYS A 22 19.20 -6.70 -5.75
C LYS A 22 19.12 -5.70 -6.89
N ILE A 23 18.01 -4.94 -6.99
CA ILE A 23 17.81 -3.97 -8.07
C ILE A 23 18.82 -2.82 -7.96
N LEU A 24 19.09 -2.34 -6.75
CA LEU A 24 20.05 -1.26 -6.50
C LEU A 24 21.51 -1.74 -6.52
N ASN A 25 21.75 -3.05 -6.64
CA ASN A 25 23.07 -3.66 -6.46
C ASN A 25 23.76 -3.16 -5.18
N ALA A 26 23.01 -3.12 -4.08
CA ALA A 26 23.40 -2.59 -2.78
C ALA A 26 23.58 -3.71 -1.76
N GLU A 27 24.45 -3.47 -0.77
CA GLU A 27 24.64 -4.37 0.35
C GLU A 27 23.33 -4.54 1.12
N LEU A 28 22.89 -5.78 1.35
CA LEU A 28 21.77 -6.10 2.22
C LEU A 28 22.28 -6.34 3.63
N ILE A 29 21.74 -5.61 4.58
CA ILE A 29 22.09 -5.71 6.00
C ILE A 29 20.87 -6.26 6.75
N ASP A 30 21.06 -7.36 7.44
CA ASP A 30 20.03 -7.97 8.25
C ASP A 30 19.79 -7.17 9.54
N VAL A 31 18.53 -7.14 9.94
CA VAL A 31 18.08 -6.55 11.20
C VAL A 31 17.55 -7.66 12.09
N GLU A 32 18.21 -7.86 13.20
CA GLU A 32 17.75 -8.80 14.24
C GLU A 32 16.65 -8.15 15.07
N LEU A 33 15.52 -8.83 15.20
CA LEU A 33 14.41 -8.48 16.09
C LEU A 33 14.32 -9.52 17.21
N LYS A 34 14.34 -9.03 18.45
CA LYS A 34 13.95 -9.82 19.64
C LYS A 34 12.75 -9.15 20.28
N ILE A 35 11.70 -9.91 20.52
CA ILE A 35 10.54 -9.49 21.31
C ILE A 35 10.68 -10.11 22.71
N PHE A 36 10.62 -9.26 23.71
CA PHE A 36 10.65 -9.70 25.11
C PHE A 36 9.26 -10.19 25.55
N PRO A 37 9.16 -10.97 26.66
CA PRO A 37 7.88 -11.50 27.13
C PRO A 37 6.82 -10.44 27.46
N ASP A 38 7.24 -9.22 27.79
CA ASP A 38 6.38 -8.05 28.04
C ASP A 38 5.95 -7.32 26.77
N GLY A 39 6.42 -7.78 25.59
CA GLY A 39 6.09 -7.22 24.27
C GLY A 39 7.06 -6.16 23.76
N GLU A 40 8.07 -5.77 24.54
CA GLU A 40 9.09 -4.81 24.05
C GLU A 40 9.92 -5.37 22.90
N SER A 41 10.19 -4.53 21.91
CA SER A 41 11.01 -4.87 20.75
C SER A 41 12.45 -4.39 20.94
N LYS A 42 13.42 -5.30 20.78
CA LYS A 42 14.84 -4.98 20.67
C LYS A 42 15.32 -5.16 19.24
N ILE A 43 15.87 -4.09 18.67
CA ILE A 43 16.46 -4.09 17.31
C ILE A 43 17.98 -4.08 17.42
N LYS A 44 18.65 -4.95 16.64
CA LYS A 44 20.09 -4.93 16.41
C LYS A 44 20.36 -4.85 14.90
N ILE A 45 21.20 -3.91 14.49
CA ILE A 45 21.71 -3.80 13.12
C ILE A 45 23.16 -4.30 13.14
N ASP A 46 23.44 -5.34 12.35
CA ASP A 46 24.75 -5.98 12.32
C ASP A 46 25.46 -5.61 11.01
N GLY A 47 26.16 -4.48 11.02
CA GLY A 47 26.89 -3.97 9.86
C GLY A 47 27.44 -2.58 10.10
N ASP A 48 28.39 -2.18 9.28
CA ASP A 48 28.93 -0.82 9.28
C ASP A 48 28.05 0.10 8.44
N LEU A 49 27.58 1.23 9.00
CA LEU A 49 26.73 2.19 8.30
C LEU A 49 27.39 3.57 8.15
N ASP A 50 28.63 3.75 8.65
CA ASP A 50 29.27 5.05 8.65
C ASP A 50 29.43 5.63 7.25
N GLY A 51 28.97 6.85 7.06
CA GLY A 51 29.00 7.55 5.77
C GLY A 51 28.08 6.96 4.66
N LYS A 52 27.40 5.85 4.90
CA LYS A 52 26.52 5.21 3.91
C LYS A 52 25.16 5.91 3.78
N PHE A 53 24.47 5.66 2.64
CA PHE A 53 23.07 5.97 2.46
C PHE A 53 22.26 4.70 2.75
N ALA A 54 21.60 4.67 3.89
CA ALA A 54 20.85 3.51 4.38
C ALA A 54 19.37 3.61 4.00
N ILE A 55 18.90 2.63 3.25
CA ILE A 55 17.49 2.47 2.87
C ILE A 55 16.89 1.43 3.81
N ILE A 56 16.04 1.86 4.73
CA ILE A 56 15.31 0.97 5.64
C ILE A 56 13.99 0.61 5.01
N VAL A 57 13.75 -0.67 4.75
CA VAL A 57 12.48 -1.15 4.16
C VAL A 57 11.67 -1.84 5.24
N GLN A 58 10.58 -1.22 5.67
CA GLN A 58 9.71 -1.73 6.74
C GLN A 58 8.27 -1.23 6.57
N SER A 59 7.35 -2.09 6.24
CA SER A 59 5.90 -1.80 6.26
C SER A 59 5.36 -1.81 7.69
N THR A 60 4.27 -1.04 7.90
CA THR A 60 3.63 -0.90 9.21
C THR A 60 2.23 -1.53 9.28
N TYR A 61 2.03 -2.65 8.57
CA TYR A 61 0.81 -3.46 8.69
C TYR A 61 0.71 -4.11 10.09
N PRO A 62 -0.44 -4.69 10.49
CA PRO A 62 -0.59 -5.30 11.81
C PRO A 62 0.47 -6.35 12.14
N PRO A 63 1.05 -6.32 13.36
CA PRO A 63 0.71 -5.40 14.48
C PRO A 63 1.29 -4.00 14.28
N VAL A 64 0.38 -3.03 14.05
CA VAL A 64 0.69 -1.69 13.54
C VAL A 64 1.70 -0.94 14.41
N ASP A 65 1.43 -0.84 15.71
CA ASP A 65 2.23 -0.04 16.64
C ASP A 65 3.63 -0.64 16.84
N ALA A 66 3.72 -1.97 16.89
CA ALA A 66 5.00 -2.66 16.98
C ALA A 66 5.86 -2.41 15.74
N HIS A 67 5.30 -2.56 14.54
CA HIS A 67 6.04 -2.32 13.31
C HIS A 67 6.42 -0.84 13.12
N LEU A 68 5.57 0.09 13.57
CA LEU A 68 5.89 1.51 13.57
C LEU A 68 7.07 1.80 14.51
N MET A 69 7.02 1.31 15.76
CA MET A 69 8.12 1.50 16.73
C MET A 69 9.42 0.86 16.25
N GLN A 70 9.36 -0.34 15.67
CA GLN A 70 10.52 -0.98 15.07
C GLN A 70 11.13 -0.16 13.94
N SER A 71 10.29 0.48 13.08
CA SER A 71 10.76 1.40 12.04
C SER A 71 11.55 2.57 12.65
N LEU A 72 11.01 3.19 13.69
CA LEU A 72 11.63 4.33 14.36
C LEU A 72 12.94 3.94 15.05
N PHE A 73 12.99 2.77 15.67
CA PHE A 73 14.23 2.25 16.28
C PHE A 73 15.32 2.01 15.22
N MET A 74 14.97 1.42 14.06
CA MET A 74 15.91 1.23 12.97
C MET A 74 16.44 2.55 12.44
N VAL A 75 15.55 3.54 12.20
CA VAL A 75 15.94 4.88 11.73
C VAL A 75 16.88 5.55 12.72
N SER A 76 16.52 5.59 14.01
CA SER A 76 17.33 6.19 15.05
C SER A 76 18.69 5.50 15.20
N LYS A 77 18.71 4.17 15.18
CA LYS A 77 19.96 3.39 15.29
C LYS A 77 20.87 3.61 14.09
N ALA A 78 20.34 3.51 12.85
CA ALA A 78 21.11 3.74 11.64
C ALA A 78 21.69 5.16 11.58
N LYS A 79 20.91 6.17 11.99
CA LYS A 79 21.39 7.56 12.12
C LYS A 79 22.54 7.68 13.09
N LYS A 80 22.44 7.06 14.27
CA LYS A 80 23.51 7.04 15.29
C LYS A 80 24.78 6.30 14.82
N MET A 81 24.63 5.38 13.86
CA MET A 81 25.76 4.67 13.22
C MET A 81 26.38 5.44 12.06
N GLY A 82 26.04 6.73 11.87
CA GLY A 82 26.65 7.60 10.87
C GLY A 82 25.95 7.61 9.50
N ALA A 83 24.85 6.87 9.32
CA ALA A 83 24.14 6.82 8.04
C ALA A 83 23.32 8.09 7.73
N SER A 84 23.16 8.38 6.44
CA SER A 84 22.05 9.19 5.93
C SER A 84 20.88 8.26 5.64
N VAL A 85 19.72 8.47 6.28
CA VAL A 85 18.64 7.47 6.34
C VAL A 85 17.46 7.84 5.44
N CYS A 86 17.07 6.90 4.58
CA CYS A 86 15.78 6.87 3.88
C CYS A 86 14.88 5.81 4.53
N ALA A 87 13.78 6.24 5.17
CA ALA A 87 12.77 5.35 5.70
C ALA A 87 11.77 5.00 4.59
N THR A 88 11.89 3.81 4.03
CA THR A 88 10.94 3.29 3.06
C THR A 88 9.87 2.48 3.80
N ILE A 89 8.67 3.05 3.86
CA ILE A 89 7.51 2.49 4.57
C ILE A 89 6.44 2.13 3.52
N PRO A 90 6.55 0.98 2.84
CA PRO A 90 5.69 0.65 1.70
C PRO A 90 4.21 0.72 2.05
N TYR A 91 3.78 0.12 3.16
CA TYR A 91 2.47 0.37 3.76
C TYR A 91 2.64 1.28 4.98
N LEU A 92 2.12 2.51 4.87
CA LEU A 92 2.12 3.48 5.94
C LEU A 92 0.78 3.44 6.68
N ALA A 93 0.78 2.86 7.88
CA ALA A 93 -0.38 2.91 8.77
C ALA A 93 -0.66 4.33 9.24
N TYR A 94 -1.84 4.54 9.82
CA TYR A 94 -2.35 5.85 10.26
C TYR A 94 -2.62 6.88 9.15
N ALA A 95 -2.28 6.62 7.89
CA ALA A 95 -2.58 7.51 6.77
C ALA A 95 -4.10 7.75 6.54
N ARG A 96 -4.98 7.02 7.25
CA ARG A 96 -6.44 7.22 7.32
C ARG A 96 -6.87 8.14 8.47
N GLN A 97 -5.95 8.48 9.38
CA GLN A 97 -6.14 9.37 10.53
C GLN A 97 -5.39 10.69 10.27
N ASP A 98 -5.66 11.27 9.10
CA ASP A 98 -4.99 12.45 8.55
C ASP A 98 -5.70 13.77 8.86
N LYS A 99 -6.85 13.70 9.50
CA LYS A 99 -7.64 14.84 9.96
C LYS A 99 -8.57 14.42 11.11
N GLU A 100 -9.05 15.40 11.84
CA GLU A 100 -10.10 15.22 12.82
C GLU A 100 -11.44 15.03 12.07
N PHE A 101 -12.05 13.84 12.21
CA PHE A 101 -13.37 13.54 11.63
C PHE A 101 -14.50 13.91 12.59
N LEU A 102 -14.26 13.70 13.90
CA LEU A 102 -15.13 14.11 14.98
C LEU A 102 -14.32 14.94 15.98
N LYS A 103 -14.93 15.98 16.53
CA LYS A 103 -14.28 16.88 17.48
C LYS A 103 -13.65 16.11 18.66
N GLY A 104 -12.34 16.31 18.89
CA GLY A 104 -11.59 15.68 19.97
C GLY A 104 -10.83 14.42 19.54
N GLU A 105 -10.91 13.99 18.28
CA GLU A 105 -10.10 12.89 17.75
C GLU A 105 -8.66 13.35 17.52
N ALA A 106 -7.71 12.48 17.82
CA ALA A 106 -6.32 12.73 17.52
C ALA A 106 -6.04 12.57 16.01
N VAL A 107 -5.30 13.51 15.43
CA VAL A 107 -4.72 13.37 14.09
C VAL A 107 -3.44 12.56 14.21
N SER A 108 -3.56 11.23 14.22
CA SER A 108 -2.44 10.32 14.50
C SER A 108 -1.29 10.50 13.51
N MET A 109 -1.59 10.85 12.26
CA MET A 109 -0.58 11.03 11.21
C MET A 109 0.35 12.21 11.49
N GLU A 110 -0.10 13.26 12.18
CA GLU A 110 0.73 14.38 12.61
C GLU A 110 1.84 13.91 13.56
N LEU A 111 1.48 13.09 14.55
CA LEU A 111 2.44 12.51 15.48
C LEU A 111 3.42 11.58 14.74
N VAL A 112 2.91 10.67 13.88
CA VAL A 112 3.73 9.72 13.12
C VAL A 112 4.76 10.46 12.26
N GLY A 113 4.36 11.50 11.53
CA GLY A 113 5.27 12.31 10.72
C GLY A 113 6.38 12.97 11.58
N SER A 114 6.00 13.51 12.75
CA SER A 114 6.93 14.11 13.70
C SER A 114 7.93 13.11 14.26
N LEU A 115 7.51 11.88 14.54
CA LEU A 115 8.37 10.81 15.06
C LEU A 115 9.45 10.40 14.04
N PHE A 116 9.11 10.25 12.76
CA PHE A 116 10.11 9.96 11.72
C PHE A 116 11.13 11.08 11.58
N ASN A 117 10.70 12.33 11.65
CA ASN A 117 11.61 13.48 11.65
C ASN A 117 12.56 13.43 12.87
N SER A 118 12.02 13.25 14.08
CA SER A 118 12.79 13.22 15.33
C SER A 118 13.73 12.02 15.44
N SER A 119 13.37 10.88 14.82
CA SER A 119 14.23 9.70 14.76
C SER A 119 15.45 9.88 13.85
N GLY A 120 15.45 10.90 12.98
CA GLY A 120 16.58 11.26 12.11
C GLY A 120 16.48 10.73 10.69
N ALA A 121 15.28 10.39 10.21
CA ALA A 121 15.04 10.17 8.80
C ALA A 121 15.38 11.44 8.01
N LYS A 122 16.03 11.29 6.85
CA LYS A 122 16.25 12.37 5.89
C LYS A 122 15.19 12.37 4.80
N TYR A 123 14.78 11.17 4.40
CA TYR A 123 13.74 10.93 3.40
C TYR A 123 12.76 9.89 3.91
N VAL A 124 11.51 10.00 3.47
CA VAL A 124 10.49 8.97 3.63
C VAL A 124 9.97 8.59 2.24
N ILE A 125 9.85 7.31 1.95
CA ILE A 125 9.20 6.80 0.74
C ILE A 125 8.05 5.89 1.18
N THR A 126 6.85 6.11 0.62
CA THR A 126 5.69 5.23 0.80
C THR A 126 5.12 4.84 -0.55
N VAL A 127 4.24 3.84 -0.58
CA VAL A 127 3.60 3.35 -1.81
C VAL A 127 2.10 3.58 -1.69
N ASP A 128 1.48 4.19 -2.70
CA ASP A 128 0.03 4.45 -2.77
C ASP A 128 -0.60 4.83 -1.42
N VAL A 129 -0.01 5.83 -0.75
CA VAL A 129 -0.53 6.30 0.54
C VAL A 129 -2.00 6.66 0.43
N HIS A 130 -2.81 6.26 1.43
CA HIS A 130 -4.26 6.45 1.40
C HIS A 130 -4.67 7.91 1.20
N SER A 131 -3.96 8.84 1.84
CA SER A 131 -4.21 10.27 1.70
C SER A 131 -2.92 11.03 1.42
N GLN A 132 -2.93 11.89 0.40
CA GLN A 132 -1.81 12.79 0.11
C GLN A 132 -1.58 13.80 1.26
N MET A 133 -2.61 14.14 2.02
CA MET A 133 -2.47 14.98 3.21
C MET A 133 -1.57 14.33 4.26
N ALA A 134 -1.57 13.00 4.38
CA ALA A 134 -0.70 12.28 5.31
C ALA A 134 0.78 12.62 5.09
N LEU A 135 1.21 12.87 3.85
CA LEU A 135 2.60 13.23 3.53
C LEU A 135 2.98 14.63 4.01
N SER A 136 2.02 15.55 4.11
CA SER A 136 2.28 16.93 4.54
C SER A 136 2.71 17.04 6.02
N TYR A 137 2.44 16.00 6.83
CA TYR A 137 2.86 15.96 8.23
C TYR A 137 4.33 15.60 8.43
N PHE A 138 4.99 15.06 7.40
CA PHE A 138 6.43 14.84 7.47
C PHE A 138 7.17 16.18 7.30
N LYS A 139 8.06 16.50 8.24
CA LYS A 139 8.95 17.67 8.15
C LYS A 139 10.22 17.38 7.33
N VAL A 140 10.35 16.15 6.85
CA VAL A 140 11.38 15.68 5.92
C VAL A 140 10.78 15.50 4.54
N GLN A 141 11.63 15.35 3.51
CA GLN A 141 11.14 15.07 2.16
C GLN A 141 10.46 13.70 2.13
N ALA A 142 9.16 13.70 1.86
CA ALA A 142 8.34 12.50 1.77
C ALA A 142 7.83 12.30 0.34
N TYR A 143 7.94 11.08 -0.15
CA TYR A 143 7.57 10.71 -1.51
C TYR A 143 6.55 9.57 -1.46
N ASN A 144 5.55 9.65 -2.34
CA ASN A 144 4.62 8.57 -2.60
C ASN A 144 4.87 8.01 -4.00
N VAL A 145 5.17 6.73 -4.10
CA VAL A 145 5.32 6.06 -5.40
C VAL A 145 4.05 5.28 -5.71
N SER A 146 3.68 5.19 -6.99
CA SER A 146 2.48 4.44 -7.40
C SER A 146 2.85 3.01 -7.76
N ALA A 147 2.12 2.04 -7.20
CA ALA A 147 2.14 0.64 -7.61
C ALA A 147 1.11 0.34 -8.71
N VAL A 148 0.22 1.29 -9.02
CA VAL A 148 -0.84 1.12 -10.02
C VAL A 148 -0.31 0.69 -11.38
N PRO A 149 0.78 1.27 -11.93
CA PRO A 149 1.34 0.81 -13.19
C PRO A 149 1.85 -0.65 -13.15
N LEU A 150 2.38 -1.09 -12.01
CA LEU A 150 2.87 -2.47 -11.84
C LEU A 150 1.70 -3.46 -11.79
N LEU A 151 0.64 -3.15 -11.02
CA LEU A 151 -0.60 -3.91 -10.99
C LEU A 151 -1.25 -3.96 -12.39
N ALA A 152 -1.32 -2.84 -13.08
CA ALA A 152 -1.89 -2.77 -14.43
C ALA A 152 -1.11 -3.61 -15.43
N ASN A 153 0.22 -3.61 -15.37
CA ASN A 153 1.07 -4.45 -16.22
C ASN A 153 0.86 -5.95 -15.95
N TYR A 154 0.62 -6.35 -14.69
CA TYR A 154 0.25 -7.72 -14.35
C TYR A 154 -1.03 -8.13 -15.12
N PHE A 155 -2.09 -7.32 -15.05
CA PHE A 155 -3.35 -7.63 -15.75
C PHE A 155 -3.26 -7.47 -17.26
N LYS A 156 -2.44 -6.57 -17.77
CA LYS A 156 -2.18 -6.42 -19.22
C LYS A 156 -1.55 -7.68 -19.82
N SER A 157 -0.79 -8.44 -19.04
CA SER A 157 -0.22 -9.72 -19.46
C SER A 157 -1.24 -10.88 -19.47
N GLN A 158 -2.42 -10.68 -18.87
CA GLN A 158 -3.48 -11.68 -18.82
C GLN A 158 -4.37 -11.63 -20.07
N LYS A 159 -4.96 -12.78 -20.45
CA LYS A 159 -5.91 -12.85 -21.57
C LYS A 159 -7.32 -12.47 -21.08
N LEU A 160 -7.55 -11.18 -20.88
CA LEU A 160 -8.85 -10.65 -20.43
C LEU A 160 -9.76 -10.33 -21.63
N PHE A 161 -11.05 -10.55 -21.44
CA PHE A 161 -12.06 -10.26 -22.47
C PHE A 161 -12.62 -8.84 -22.27
N GLN A 162 -12.31 -7.91 -23.18
CA GLN A 162 -12.78 -6.53 -23.16
C GLN A 162 -12.66 -5.88 -21.75
N PRO A 163 -11.46 -5.85 -21.14
CA PRO A 163 -11.31 -5.45 -19.74
C PRO A 163 -11.93 -4.07 -19.45
N LEU A 164 -12.38 -3.87 -18.21
CA LEU A 164 -12.89 -2.61 -17.69
C LEU A 164 -12.27 -2.38 -16.29
N ALA A 165 -11.61 -1.25 -16.09
CA ALA A 165 -11.14 -0.87 -14.76
C ALA A 165 -12.27 -0.23 -13.95
N VAL A 166 -12.47 -0.68 -12.71
CA VAL A 166 -13.58 -0.21 -11.86
C VAL A 166 -13.04 0.20 -10.49
N SER A 167 -13.37 1.43 -10.07
CA SER A 167 -13.19 1.84 -8.67
C SER A 167 -14.44 1.53 -7.85
N PRO A 168 -14.30 1.03 -6.61
CA PRO A 168 -15.44 0.74 -5.74
C PRO A 168 -16.19 2.01 -5.30
N ASP A 169 -15.62 3.20 -5.53
CA ASP A 169 -16.25 4.49 -5.25
C ASP A 169 -15.56 5.65 -6.01
N ALA A 170 -16.12 6.86 -5.86
CA ALA A 170 -15.61 8.07 -6.49
C ALA A 170 -14.18 8.46 -6.03
N GLY A 171 -13.81 8.14 -4.78
CA GLY A 171 -12.50 8.45 -4.21
C GLY A 171 -11.34 7.76 -4.94
N GLY A 172 -11.55 6.54 -5.43
CA GLY A 172 -10.56 5.77 -6.19
C GLY A 172 -10.57 6.03 -7.71
N SER A 173 -11.40 6.95 -8.21
CA SER A 173 -11.57 7.21 -9.66
C SER A 173 -10.25 7.54 -10.38
N ALA A 174 -9.37 8.33 -9.74
CA ALA A 174 -8.08 8.69 -10.32
C ALA A 174 -7.19 7.44 -10.50
N ARG A 175 -7.18 6.54 -9.53
CA ARG A 175 -6.45 5.26 -9.55
C ARG A 175 -6.97 4.35 -10.67
N ALA A 176 -8.29 4.22 -10.79
CA ALA A 176 -8.89 3.43 -11.87
C ALA A 176 -8.57 4.00 -13.27
N LYS A 177 -8.51 5.32 -13.42
CA LYS A 177 -8.10 5.98 -14.68
C LYS A 177 -6.63 5.73 -15.01
N GLU A 178 -5.74 5.82 -14.04
CA GLU A 178 -4.31 5.51 -14.22
C GLU A 178 -4.12 4.06 -14.65
N PHE A 179 -4.78 3.12 -13.95
CA PHE A 179 -4.78 1.70 -14.28
C PHE A 179 -5.28 1.45 -15.70
N ALA A 180 -6.44 2.01 -16.05
CA ALA A 180 -7.05 1.87 -17.36
C ALA A 180 -6.14 2.36 -18.49
N LYS A 181 -5.42 3.47 -18.28
CA LYS A 181 -4.45 4.02 -19.25
C LYS A 181 -3.33 3.01 -19.55
N VAL A 182 -2.80 2.32 -18.55
CA VAL A 182 -1.72 1.34 -18.74
C VAL A 182 -2.23 0.06 -19.43
N VAL A 183 -3.41 -0.42 -19.03
CA VAL A 183 -4.03 -1.61 -19.64
C VAL A 183 -4.50 -1.32 -21.06
N GLY A 184 -4.84 -0.08 -21.40
CA GLY A 184 -5.42 0.32 -22.68
C GLY A 184 -6.94 0.11 -22.72
N THR A 185 -7.64 0.45 -21.64
CA THR A 185 -9.09 0.27 -21.49
C THR A 185 -9.78 1.52 -20.93
N SER A 186 -11.09 1.44 -20.75
CA SER A 186 -11.87 2.48 -20.06
C SER A 186 -11.96 2.22 -18.55
N SER A 187 -12.37 3.23 -17.81
CA SER A 187 -12.61 3.10 -16.36
C SER A 187 -13.94 3.72 -15.96
N ILE A 188 -14.55 3.15 -14.91
CA ILE A 188 -15.71 3.72 -14.21
C ILE A 188 -15.46 3.74 -12.71
N ALA A 189 -16.19 4.57 -11.99
CA ALA A 189 -16.31 4.51 -10.53
C ALA A 189 -17.75 4.12 -10.19
N LEU A 190 -17.93 3.22 -9.22
CA LEU A 190 -19.26 2.79 -8.81
C LEU A 190 -19.93 3.93 -8.04
N PRO A 191 -21.15 4.35 -8.45
CA PRO A 191 -21.88 5.38 -7.76
C PRO A 191 -22.43 4.87 -6.44
N LYS A 192 -22.23 5.65 -5.38
CA LYS A 192 -22.77 5.38 -4.06
C LYS A 192 -23.97 6.29 -3.80
N VAL A 193 -25.08 5.69 -3.39
CA VAL A 193 -26.27 6.39 -2.91
C VAL A 193 -26.44 6.16 -1.42
N ARG A 194 -26.86 7.20 -0.71
CA ARG A 194 -27.21 7.08 0.70
C ARG A 194 -28.71 6.77 0.81
N ASP A 195 -29.05 5.64 1.42
CA ASP A 195 -30.43 5.34 1.75
C ASP A 195 -30.97 6.40 2.73
N LYS A 196 -32.04 7.11 2.31
CA LYS A 196 -32.62 8.22 3.07
C LYS A 196 -33.26 7.77 4.38
N LYS A 197 -33.68 6.49 4.49
CA LYS A 197 -34.35 5.95 5.67
C LYS A 197 -33.34 5.38 6.68
N THR A 198 -32.36 4.65 6.23
CA THR A 198 -31.38 3.95 7.08
C THR A 198 -30.08 4.72 7.24
N GLY A 199 -29.80 5.70 6.37
CA GLY A 199 -28.50 6.39 6.29
C GLY A 199 -27.38 5.52 5.72
N GLU A 200 -27.65 4.27 5.37
CA GLU A 200 -26.66 3.33 4.83
C GLU A 200 -26.23 3.75 3.42
N VAL A 201 -24.93 3.64 3.16
CA VAL A 201 -24.38 3.92 1.83
C VAL A 201 -24.31 2.61 1.04
N LYS A 202 -25.01 2.57 -0.09
CA LYS A 202 -25.07 1.43 -1.00
C LYS A 202 -24.62 1.84 -2.39
N ILE A 203 -24.16 0.87 -3.20
CA ILE A 203 -23.94 1.08 -4.63
C ILE A 203 -25.32 1.08 -5.29
N ASP A 204 -25.56 2.05 -6.17
CA ASP A 204 -26.78 2.09 -6.98
C ASP A 204 -26.75 0.99 -8.04
N PRO A 205 -27.56 -0.07 -7.92
CA PRO A 205 -27.53 -1.19 -8.88
C PRO A 205 -28.10 -0.83 -10.26
N ASP A 206 -28.84 0.26 -10.36
CA ASP A 206 -29.51 0.72 -11.60
C ASP A 206 -28.72 1.85 -12.28
N ALA A 207 -27.54 2.19 -11.75
CA ALA A 207 -26.72 3.25 -12.28
C ALA A 207 -26.32 2.99 -13.75
N PRO A 208 -26.47 3.99 -14.64
CA PRO A 208 -26.16 3.84 -16.05
C PRO A 208 -24.74 3.39 -16.34
N GLU A 209 -23.80 3.78 -15.49
CA GLU A 209 -22.36 3.45 -15.60
C GLU A 209 -22.12 1.93 -15.54
N LEU A 210 -22.95 1.20 -14.78
CA LEU A 210 -22.84 -0.25 -14.63
C LEU A 210 -23.09 -1.01 -15.94
N LYS A 211 -23.83 -0.43 -16.88
CA LYS A 211 -24.06 -1.02 -18.22
C LYS A 211 -22.73 -1.27 -18.96
N ALA A 212 -21.71 -0.48 -18.67
CA ALA A 212 -20.38 -0.65 -19.26
C ALA A 212 -19.69 -1.94 -18.81
N ALA A 213 -20.12 -2.58 -17.71
CA ALA A 213 -19.52 -3.80 -17.17
C ALA A 213 -20.14 -5.08 -17.74
N ILE A 214 -21.33 -5.00 -18.34
CA ILE A 214 -22.08 -6.18 -18.82
C ILE A 214 -21.27 -6.95 -19.86
N GLY A 215 -21.11 -8.26 -19.63
CA GLY A 215 -20.41 -9.20 -20.53
C GLY A 215 -18.90 -9.01 -20.60
N ARG A 216 -18.29 -8.13 -19.79
CA ARG A 216 -16.86 -7.82 -19.80
C ARG A 216 -16.14 -8.43 -18.59
N ASP A 217 -14.83 -8.60 -18.72
CA ASP A 217 -13.96 -8.86 -17.57
C ASP A 217 -13.70 -7.54 -16.84
N VAL A 218 -14.03 -7.48 -15.55
CA VAL A 218 -13.89 -6.28 -14.72
C VAL A 218 -12.70 -6.43 -13.79
N ILE A 219 -11.90 -5.39 -13.66
CA ILE A 219 -10.85 -5.30 -12.66
C ILE A 219 -11.26 -4.22 -11.65
N LEU A 220 -11.70 -4.65 -10.45
CA LEU A 220 -11.91 -3.79 -9.29
C LEU A 220 -10.56 -3.39 -8.70
N ILE A 221 -10.26 -2.07 -8.64
CA ILE A 221 -9.00 -1.59 -8.13
C ILE A 221 -9.17 -0.66 -6.93
N ASP A 222 -8.41 -0.92 -5.85
CA ASP A 222 -8.38 -0.08 -4.65
C ASP A 222 -6.94 0.08 -4.11
N ASP A 223 -6.70 1.03 -3.19
CA ASP A 223 -5.40 1.17 -2.51
C ASP A 223 -5.20 0.05 -1.50
N MET A 224 -6.22 -0.27 -0.71
CA MET A 224 -6.10 -1.31 0.31
C MET A 224 -7.38 -2.13 0.47
N ILE A 225 -7.19 -3.38 0.86
CA ILE A 225 -8.28 -4.26 1.29
C ILE A 225 -8.03 -4.61 2.75
N SER A 226 -8.79 -3.98 3.65
CA SER A 226 -8.77 -4.31 5.08
C SER A 226 -9.76 -5.45 5.36
N THR A 227 -10.99 -5.15 5.79
CA THR A 227 -12.05 -6.16 5.98
C THR A 227 -12.79 -6.54 4.70
N GLY A 228 -12.51 -5.85 3.60
CA GLY A 228 -13.07 -6.14 2.28
C GLY A 228 -14.49 -5.64 2.01
N GLY A 229 -15.14 -4.98 2.97
CA GLY A 229 -16.57 -4.66 2.85
C GLY A 229 -16.97 -3.89 1.58
N SER A 230 -16.17 -2.90 1.15
CA SER A 230 -16.43 -2.16 -0.11
C SER A 230 -16.24 -3.04 -1.34
N ILE A 231 -15.20 -3.87 -1.35
CA ILE A 231 -14.87 -4.78 -2.46
C ILE A 231 -15.93 -5.90 -2.58
N ILE A 232 -16.36 -6.48 -1.45
CA ILE A 232 -17.40 -7.52 -1.43
C ILE A 232 -18.68 -6.97 -2.06
N LYS A 233 -19.19 -5.82 -1.54
CA LYS A 233 -20.41 -5.20 -2.10
C LYS A 233 -20.27 -4.83 -3.58
N ALA A 234 -19.11 -4.34 -3.99
CA ALA A 234 -18.84 -4.01 -5.39
C ALA A 234 -18.83 -5.26 -6.28
N THR A 235 -18.21 -6.35 -5.80
CA THR A 235 -18.17 -7.63 -6.50
C THR A 235 -19.57 -8.19 -6.70
N GLU A 236 -20.38 -8.26 -5.64
CA GLU A 236 -21.77 -8.73 -5.70
C GLU A 236 -22.62 -7.97 -6.73
N VAL A 237 -22.50 -6.63 -6.75
CA VAL A 237 -23.22 -5.77 -7.71
C VAL A 237 -22.75 -6.07 -9.13
N LEU A 238 -21.44 -6.16 -9.39
CA LEU A 238 -20.90 -6.41 -10.72
C LEU A 238 -21.27 -7.80 -11.26
N VAL A 239 -21.26 -8.82 -10.40
CA VAL A 239 -21.74 -10.16 -10.76
C VAL A 239 -23.21 -10.14 -11.09
N LYS A 240 -24.04 -9.46 -10.27
CA LYS A 240 -25.50 -9.33 -10.48
C LYS A 240 -25.84 -8.59 -11.78
N VAL A 241 -25.06 -7.59 -12.17
CA VAL A 241 -25.24 -6.83 -13.42
C VAL A 241 -24.89 -7.68 -14.66
N GLY A 242 -24.20 -8.81 -14.50
CA GLY A 242 -23.85 -9.71 -15.58
C GLY A 242 -22.49 -9.42 -16.22
N CYS A 243 -21.49 -8.95 -15.45
CA CYS A 243 -20.11 -8.98 -15.93
C CYS A 243 -19.64 -10.43 -16.14
N LYS A 244 -18.64 -10.63 -17.00
CA LYS A 244 -18.14 -11.97 -17.32
C LYS A 244 -17.31 -12.58 -16.21
N LYS A 245 -16.36 -11.80 -15.69
CA LYS A 245 -15.51 -12.14 -14.53
C LYS A 245 -15.20 -10.87 -13.75
N VAL A 246 -15.02 -11.00 -12.43
CA VAL A 246 -14.54 -9.94 -11.56
C VAL A 246 -13.16 -10.31 -11.03
N PHE A 247 -12.17 -9.50 -11.34
CA PHE A 247 -10.85 -9.55 -10.76
C PHE A 247 -10.72 -8.40 -9.74
N VAL A 248 -9.94 -8.59 -8.70
CA VAL A 248 -9.69 -7.57 -7.69
C VAL A 248 -8.20 -7.27 -7.63
N ALA A 249 -7.84 -5.99 -7.70
CA ALA A 249 -6.47 -5.51 -7.59
C ALA A 249 -6.34 -4.53 -6.42
N CYS A 250 -5.32 -4.68 -5.59
CA CYS A 250 -5.03 -3.70 -4.53
C CYS A 250 -3.54 -3.54 -4.29
N THR A 251 -3.14 -2.35 -3.85
CA THR A 251 -1.75 -2.12 -3.45
C THR A 251 -1.47 -2.80 -2.11
N HIS A 252 -2.36 -2.66 -1.12
CA HIS A 252 -2.14 -3.14 0.24
C HIS A 252 -3.14 -4.23 0.64
N PRO A 253 -2.80 -5.53 0.46
CA PRO A 253 -3.69 -6.64 0.78
C PRO A 253 -3.62 -7.02 2.26
N LEU A 254 -4.23 -6.21 3.15
CA LEU A 254 -4.29 -6.50 4.59
C LEU A 254 -5.14 -7.73 4.89
N LEU A 255 -6.25 -7.92 4.19
CA LEU A 255 -7.13 -9.09 4.17
C LEU A 255 -7.52 -9.62 5.55
N LEU A 256 -7.93 -8.70 6.44
CA LEU A 256 -8.29 -9.02 7.82
C LEU A 256 -9.64 -9.76 7.91
N ASN A 257 -9.80 -10.57 8.95
CA ASN A 257 -11.06 -11.22 9.31
C ASN A 257 -11.67 -12.11 8.19
N GLY A 258 -10.83 -12.82 7.45
CA GLY A 258 -11.27 -13.70 6.35
C GLY A 258 -11.79 -12.93 5.13
N ALA A 259 -11.29 -11.71 4.90
CA ALA A 259 -11.73 -10.87 3.79
C ALA A 259 -11.52 -11.53 2.43
N LEU A 260 -10.43 -12.29 2.25
CA LEU A 260 -10.16 -12.96 0.98
C LEU A 260 -11.27 -13.95 0.64
N ASP A 261 -11.61 -14.86 1.57
CA ASP A 261 -12.64 -15.87 1.34
C ASP A 261 -13.99 -15.23 1.04
N LYS A 262 -14.37 -14.19 1.80
CA LYS A 262 -15.60 -13.44 1.56
C LYS A 262 -15.65 -12.74 0.19
N ILE A 263 -14.51 -12.25 -0.30
CA ILE A 263 -14.40 -11.63 -1.63
C ILE A 263 -14.55 -12.71 -2.73
N MET A 264 -13.92 -13.87 -2.52
CA MET A 264 -14.06 -15.00 -3.46
C MET A 264 -15.50 -15.54 -3.47
N ASP A 265 -16.13 -15.69 -2.30
CA ASP A 265 -17.53 -16.12 -2.14
C ASP A 265 -18.51 -15.13 -2.79
N ALA A 266 -18.18 -13.82 -2.79
CA ALA A 266 -18.96 -12.79 -3.49
C ALA A 266 -18.89 -12.90 -5.02
N GLY A 267 -18.04 -13.80 -5.56
CA GLY A 267 -17.91 -14.10 -6.99
C GLY A 267 -16.69 -13.51 -7.67
N ALA A 268 -15.68 -13.05 -6.91
CA ALA A 268 -14.40 -12.67 -7.51
C ALA A 268 -13.69 -13.90 -8.09
N SER A 269 -13.10 -13.75 -9.28
CA SER A 269 -12.33 -14.81 -9.93
C SER A 269 -10.89 -14.89 -9.42
N GLU A 270 -10.34 -13.76 -8.99
CA GLU A 270 -8.98 -13.66 -8.48
C GLU A 270 -8.82 -12.37 -7.69
N VAL A 271 -7.99 -12.42 -6.64
CA VAL A 271 -7.51 -11.24 -5.92
C VAL A 271 -5.99 -11.14 -6.09
N VAL A 272 -5.51 -9.97 -6.53
CA VAL A 272 -4.10 -9.69 -6.76
C VAL A 272 -3.68 -8.48 -5.96
N GLY A 273 -2.66 -8.65 -5.13
CA GLY A 273 -2.05 -7.58 -4.34
C GLY A 273 -0.58 -7.41 -4.65
N THR A 274 0.01 -6.38 -4.04
CA THR A 274 1.45 -6.18 -4.05
C THR A 274 2.11 -6.73 -2.79
N ASN A 275 3.43 -6.80 -2.80
CA ASN A 275 4.22 -7.21 -1.63
C ASN A 275 4.50 -6.07 -0.62
N THR A 276 3.77 -4.96 -0.69
CA THR A 276 3.77 -3.93 0.38
C THR A 276 3.29 -4.51 1.70
N VAL A 277 2.37 -5.47 1.65
CA VAL A 277 1.90 -6.30 2.76
C VAL A 277 2.03 -7.75 2.31
N PRO A 278 2.93 -8.55 2.90
CA PRO A 278 3.09 -9.95 2.54
C PRO A 278 1.80 -10.75 2.76
N SER A 279 1.31 -11.41 1.72
CA SER A 279 0.10 -12.23 1.75
C SER A 279 0.13 -13.26 0.62
N GLN A 280 -0.80 -14.23 0.65
CA GLN A 280 -0.93 -15.24 -0.43
C GLN A 280 -1.35 -14.65 -1.78
N VAL A 281 -1.87 -13.41 -1.81
CA VAL A 281 -2.26 -12.70 -3.04
C VAL A 281 -1.19 -11.71 -3.53
N SER A 282 -0.05 -11.61 -2.85
CA SER A 282 1.04 -10.67 -3.19
C SER A 282 1.81 -11.14 -4.41
N LYS A 283 1.25 -10.93 -5.60
CA LYS A 283 1.81 -11.35 -6.90
C LYS A 283 2.63 -10.27 -7.59
N VAL A 284 2.53 -9.01 -7.15
CA VAL A 284 3.18 -7.87 -7.78
C VAL A 284 4.24 -7.29 -6.84
N ASP A 285 5.48 -7.18 -7.34
CA ASP A 285 6.60 -6.62 -6.59
C ASP A 285 6.69 -5.10 -6.79
N VAL A 286 6.72 -4.34 -5.69
CA VAL A 286 6.87 -2.87 -5.72
C VAL A 286 8.32 -2.39 -5.66
N ALA A 287 9.28 -3.29 -5.52
CA ALA A 287 10.70 -2.93 -5.47
C ALA A 287 11.15 -2.06 -6.66
N PRO A 288 10.72 -2.29 -7.93
CA PRO A 288 11.09 -1.43 -9.04
C PRO A 288 10.67 0.02 -8.85
N ALA A 289 9.44 0.29 -8.39
CA ALA A 289 8.95 1.65 -8.16
C ALA A 289 9.69 2.35 -7.01
N ILE A 290 10.00 1.61 -5.94
CA ILE A 290 10.81 2.12 -4.81
C ILE A 290 12.22 2.49 -5.31
N CYS A 291 12.87 1.60 -6.07
CA CYS A 291 14.24 1.82 -6.57
C CYS A 291 14.31 2.99 -7.55
N ASP A 292 13.30 3.16 -8.41
CA ASP A 292 13.21 4.33 -9.31
C ASP A 292 13.15 5.64 -8.51
N GLN A 293 12.41 5.68 -7.39
CA GLN A 293 12.40 6.86 -6.52
C GLN A 293 13.71 7.06 -5.77
N VAL A 294 14.33 5.98 -5.27
CA VAL A 294 15.62 6.04 -4.57
C VAL A 294 16.71 6.59 -5.49
N SER A 295 16.71 6.23 -6.77
CA SER A 295 17.72 6.69 -7.73
C SER A 295 17.65 8.20 -8.03
N LYS A 296 16.58 8.88 -7.62
CA LYS A 296 16.36 10.32 -7.77
C LYS A 296 16.78 11.13 -6.52
N LEU A 297 17.21 10.47 -5.43
CA LEU A 297 17.63 11.10 -4.17
C LEU A 297 19.13 11.36 -4.14
#